data_985eacc84e534f5dc847addf94cd7fae
#
_entry.id   985eacc84e534f5dc847addf94cd7fae
#
_cell.length_a   1.000
_cell.length_b   1.000
_cell.length_c   1.000
_cell.angle_alpha   90.00
_cell.angle_beta   90.00
_cell.angle_gamma   90.00
#
_symmetry.space_group_name_H-M   'P 1'
#
loop_
_entity.id
_entity.type
_entity.pdbx_description
1 polymer ?
#
loop_
_entity_poly.entity_id
_entity_poly.type
_entity_poly.pdbx_seq_one_letter_code
_entity_poly.pdbx_strand_id
1 'polypeptide(L)'
;MSGGRGPAYEQRLARERETFADQAEVHGNLPPSAHHWAARHLQPKLAALSVPGIDELITGEIAERAERLGRDVVVLSLGSGNGDQELGWLRALGAAGRHNVRLRLLELNADMQARAEAAAREQGVADRVELITGDFNTWRADAAHDVVVGFQALHHVLDLEHLYGQIRDGLDPDGVLVVHDMIGRNGHRRWPEALEVVDRIWATLPPRLRRNALTGEIDEQFVDIDCAADGFEGIRAQDVLPVLLEYLHPSLFLPYANVIDPFIDRIYGPGFDLANPEDVRLLDHLGDLDDALVDLGIVSPTHLIGLFHPSARPLRVHGSRTPERSVRDTRVVDPAGRASFRPGGTGGERLVRGAGIVTGRMNGVAHDDWAAPSVEFPLLTTATVAAVELRTYLPDDSADHGTLTIAVDGVPVAKADVGPGLVEQVVPVRLAAHRQVRFSLDADWSITAGSGADRRTLSYILVGLELREN
;
A
#
# COMPACT_ATOMS: atom_id res chain seq x y z
N MET A 1 -19.18 1.41 23.46
CA MET A 1 -19.93 0.50 22.59
C MET A 1 -19.23 0.54 21.26
N SER A 2 -18.55 -0.53 20.87
CA SER A 2 -17.85 -0.62 19.58
C SER A 2 -18.94 -0.63 18.48
N GLY A 3 -19.07 0.47 17.76
CA GLY A 3 -19.83 0.49 16.52
C GLY A 3 -19.12 -0.49 15.55
N GLY A 4 -19.77 -1.57 15.18
CA GLY A 4 -19.21 -2.55 14.26
C GLY A 4 -19.05 -1.92 12.89
N ARG A 5 -17.89 -2.12 12.27
CA ARG A 5 -17.64 -1.79 10.88
C ARG A 5 -18.65 -2.58 10.01
N GLY A 6 -19.05 -2.00 8.88
CA GLY A 6 -20.11 -2.59 8.05
C GLY A 6 -19.82 -4.04 7.62
N PRO A 7 -20.85 -4.79 7.16
CA PRO A 7 -20.74 -6.21 6.82
C PRO A 7 -19.62 -6.54 5.82
N ALA A 8 -19.35 -5.64 4.87
CA ALA A 8 -18.27 -5.82 3.90
C ALA A 8 -16.88 -5.81 4.55
N TYR A 9 -16.68 -4.96 5.55
CA TYR A 9 -15.44 -4.93 6.32
C TYR A 9 -15.22 -6.23 7.10
N GLU A 10 -16.26 -6.69 7.82
CA GLU A 10 -16.18 -7.94 8.60
C GLU A 10 -15.92 -9.17 7.71
N GLN A 11 -16.47 -9.19 6.50
CA GLN A 11 -16.20 -10.25 5.54
C GLN A 11 -14.74 -10.25 5.09
N ARG A 12 -14.18 -9.06 4.76
CA ARG A 12 -12.76 -8.93 4.40
C ARG A 12 -11.85 -9.31 5.56
N LEU A 13 -12.20 -8.89 6.78
CA LEU A 13 -11.46 -9.22 8.00
C LEU A 13 -11.44 -10.74 8.27
N ALA A 14 -12.58 -11.41 8.08
CA ALA A 14 -12.68 -12.85 8.20
C ALA A 14 -11.81 -13.56 7.15
N ARG A 15 -11.84 -13.08 5.91
CA ARG A 15 -11.03 -13.62 4.83
C ARG A 15 -9.53 -13.42 5.06
N GLU A 16 -9.12 -12.26 5.54
CA GLU A 16 -7.73 -11.98 5.92
C GLU A 16 -7.22 -12.99 6.95
N ARG A 17 -8.01 -13.21 8.01
CA ARG A 17 -7.69 -14.22 9.03
C ARG A 17 -7.59 -15.62 8.45
N GLU A 18 -8.49 -16.02 7.57
CA GLU A 18 -8.49 -17.33 6.92
C GLU A 18 -7.27 -17.50 5.99
N THR A 19 -6.94 -16.48 5.20
CA THR A 19 -5.81 -16.51 4.25
C THR A 19 -4.49 -16.77 4.96
N PHE A 20 -4.29 -16.19 6.14
CA PHE A 20 -3.03 -16.29 6.88
C PHE A 20 -3.04 -17.32 8.03
N ALA A 21 -4.17 -18.00 8.29
CA ALA A 21 -4.29 -18.92 9.43
C ALA A 21 -3.26 -20.07 9.42
N ASP A 22 -3.05 -20.68 8.27
CA ASP A 22 -2.18 -21.85 8.10
C ASP A 22 -0.77 -21.51 7.56
N GLN A 23 -0.46 -20.23 7.38
CA GLN A 23 0.85 -19.83 6.87
C GLN A 23 1.93 -19.98 7.95
N ALA A 24 2.71 -21.06 7.87
CA ALA A 24 3.87 -21.28 8.73
C ALA A 24 5.07 -20.39 8.34
N GLU A 25 5.17 -19.99 7.06
CA GLU A 25 6.24 -19.13 6.53
C GLU A 25 5.61 -17.92 5.80
N VAL A 26 5.59 -16.76 6.42
CA VAL A 26 4.99 -15.54 5.86
C VAL A 26 5.95 -14.86 4.86
N HIS A 27 7.24 -14.88 5.14
CA HIS A 27 8.28 -14.18 4.36
C HIS A 27 9.14 -15.12 3.50
N GLY A 28 8.92 -16.44 3.58
CA GLY A 28 9.65 -17.44 2.84
C GLY A 28 9.31 -17.44 1.34
N ASN A 29 10.27 -17.87 0.51
CA ASN A 29 10.07 -18.26 -0.88
C ASN A 29 9.83 -17.16 -1.91
N LEU A 30 10.58 -16.06 -1.84
CA LEU A 30 10.82 -15.28 -3.05
C LEU A 30 11.61 -16.13 -4.05
N PRO A 31 11.30 -16.06 -5.35
CA PRO A 31 12.01 -16.83 -6.36
C PRO A 31 13.47 -16.39 -6.47
N PRO A 32 14.36 -17.25 -6.96
CA PRO A 32 15.77 -16.90 -7.17
C PRO A 32 15.98 -15.63 -8.00
N SER A 33 15.08 -15.33 -8.96
CA SER A 33 15.07 -14.09 -9.74
C SER A 33 14.95 -12.84 -8.86
N ALA A 34 14.11 -12.87 -7.82
CA ALA A 34 14.00 -11.76 -6.88
C ALA A 34 15.29 -11.51 -6.10
N HIS A 35 15.92 -12.59 -5.61
CA HIS A 35 17.20 -12.49 -4.90
C HIS A 35 18.32 -11.97 -5.80
N HIS A 36 18.39 -12.45 -7.05
CA HIS A 36 19.35 -11.96 -8.04
C HIS A 36 19.15 -10.47 -8.32
N TRP A 37 17.91 -10.08 -8.61
CA TRP A 37 17.56 -8.67 -8.85
C TRP A 37 17.89 -7.80 -7.63
N ALA A 38 17.50 -8.22 -6.43
CA ALA A 38 17.78 -7.46 -5.21
C ALA A 38 19.29 -7.25 -4.99
N ALA A 39 20.09 -8.29 -5.19
CA ALA A 39 21.57 -8.18 -5.08
C ALA A 39 22.16 -7.23 -6.13
N ARG A 40 21.61 -7.21 -7.34
CA ARG A 40 22.13 -6.44 -8.47
C ARG A 40 21.63 -4.99 -8.49
N HIS A 41 20.37 -4.74 -8.14
CA HIS A 41 19.69 -3.44 -8.33
C HIS A 41 19.32 -2.76 -7.01
N LEU A 42 18.86 -3.48 -5.98
CA LEU A 42 18.45 -2.88 -4.71
C LEU A 42 19.62 -2.69 -3.75
N GLN A 43 20.47 -3.71 -3.57
CA GLN A 43 21.58 -3.65 -2.63
C GLN A 43 22.59 -2.51 -2.91
N PRO A 44 22.98 -2.18 -4.16
CA PRO A 44 23.83 -1.03 -4.43
C PRO A 44 23.18 0.32 -4.02
N LYS A 45 21.85 0.45 -4.14
CA LYS A 45 21.13 1.66 -3.74
C LYS A 45 21.09 1.81 -2.21
N LEU A 46 20.87 0.70 -1.49
CA LEU A 46 21.00 0.65 -0.03
C LEU A 46 22.40 1.03 0.43
N ALA A 47 23.43 0.44 -0.20
CA ALA A 47 24.83 0.74 0.11
C ALA A 47 25.18 2.22 -0.13
N ALA A 48 24.66 2.83 -1.19
CA ALA A 48 24.85 4.26 -1.46
C ALA A 48 24.23 5.17 -0.38
N LEU A 49 23.23 4.67 0.35
CA LEU A 49 22.62 5.34 1.51
C LEU A 49 23.25 4.90 2.85
N SER A 50 24.34 4.13 2.81
CA SER A 50 25.00 3.55 3.99
C SER A 50 24.07 2.63 4.80
N VAL A 51 23.21 1.89 4.09
CA VAL A 51 22.31 0.88 4.65
C VAL A 51 22.82 -0.50 4.19
N PRO A 52 23.30 -1.37 5.10
CA PRO A 52 23.80 -2.69 4.73
C PRO A 52 22.69 -3.64 4.26
N GLY A 53 21.53 -3.56 4.88
CA GLY A 53 20.32 -4.33 4.60
C GLY A 53 19.15 -3.82 5.40
N ILE A 54 17.97 -4.39 5.21
CA ILE A 54 16.76 -3.93 5.89
C ILE A 54 16.76 -4.36 7.35
N ASP A 55 17.15 -5.58 7.65
CA ASP A 55 17.27 -6.06 9.03
C ASP A 55 18.33 -5.28 9.80
N GLU A 56 19.44 -4.95 9.15
CA GLU A 56 20.49 -4.10 9.73
C GLU A 56 20.05 -2.66 9.90
N LEU A 57 19.18 -2.13 9.03
CA LEU A 57 18.57 -0.82 9.21
C LEU A 57 17.68 -0.80 10.47
N ILE A 58 16.80 -1.78 10.61
CA ILE A 58 15.89 -1.91 11.75
C ILE A 58 16.69 -2.12 13.05
N THR A 59 17.57 -3.12 13.06
CA THR A 59 18.38 -3.42 14.26
C THR A 59 19.35 -2.30 14.60
N GLY A 60 19.86 -1.56 13.61
CA GLY A 60 20.69 -0.37 13.81
C GLY A 60 19.94 0.77 14.51
N GLU A 61 18.72 1.08 14.07
CA GLU A 61 17.86 2.08 14.71
C GLU A 61 17.51 1.70 16.16
N ILE A 62 17.28 0.41 16.42
CA ILE A 62 17.01 -0.09 17.78
C ILE A 62 18.29 -0.02 18.63
N ALA A 63 19.43 -0.48 18.10
CA ALA A 63 20.68 -0.52 18.84
C ALA A 63 21.19 0.86 19.24
N GLU A 64 21.10 1.86 18.35
CA GLU A 64 21.45 3.25 18.65
C GLU A 64 20.68 3.77 19.85
N ARG A 65 19.35 3.52 19.87
CA ARG A 65 18.48 3.92 20.97
C ARG A 65 18.76 3.16 22.25
N ALA A 66 19.05 1.85 22.15
CA ALA A 66 19.40 1.01 23.28
C ALA A 66 20.70 1.46 23.96
N GLU A 67 21.65 2.00 23.20
CA GLU A 67 22.85 2.62 23.75
C GLU A 67 22.56 3.96 24.45
N ARG A 68 21.71 4.79 23.83
CA ARG A 68 21.55 6.19 24.20
C ARG A 68 20.61 6.40 25.39
N LEU A 69 19.52 5.62 25.47
CA LEU A 69 18.39 5.94 26.35
C LEU A 69 18.56 5.50 27.82
N GLY A 70 19.45 4.55 28.13
CA GLY A 70 19.64 4.06 29.51
C GLY A 70 18.40 3.40 30.14
N ARG A 71 17.40 3.08 29.33
CA ARG A 71 16.16 2.37 29.67
C ARG A 71 15.86 1.32 28.59
N ASP A 72 14.83 0.51 28.82
CA ASP A 72 14.34 -0.39 27.77
C ASP A 72 13.84 0.44 26.58
N VAL A 73 14.24 0.02 25.38
CA VAL A 73 13.73 0.51 24.09
C VAL A 73 12.47 -0.27 23.75
N VAL A 74 11.37 0.43 23.51
CA VAL A 74 10.08 -0.16 23.15
C VAL A 74 9.92 -0.12 21.63
N VAL A 75 9.84 -1.31 21.02
CA VAL A 75 9.67 -1.50 19.58
C VAL A 75 8.27 -2.06 19.32
N LEU A 76 7.49 -1.37 18.50
CA LEU A 76 6.21 -1.90 18.01
C LEU A 76 6.38 -2.40 16.58
N SER A 77 6.05 -3.66 16.32
CA SER A 77 5.95 -4.20 14.97
C SER A 77 4.48 -4.32 14.56
N LEU A 78 4.15 -3.77 13.40
CA LEU A 78 2.82 -3.79 12.81
C LEU A 78 2.72 -4.98 11.84
N GLY A 79 1.75 -5.87 12.04
CA GLY A 79 1.58 -7.07 11.21
C GLY A 79 2.73 -8.06 11.38
N SER A 80 3.09 -8.35 12.64
CA SER A 80 4.24 -9.19 12.95
C SER A 80 4.12 -10.65 12.49
N GLY A 81 2.94 -11.08 12.08
CA GLY A 81 2.72 -12.46 11.69
C GLY A 81 3.13 -13.45 12.78
N ASN A 82 3.98 -14.42 12.42
CA ASN A 82 4.53 -15.40 13.37
C ASN A 82 5.68 -14.85 14.24
N GLY A 83 6.07 -13.59 14.05
CA GLY A 83 7.17 -12.96 14.81
C GLY A 83 8.58 -13.43 14.42
N ASP A 84 8.74 -14.14 13.31
CA ASP A 84 10.02 -14.77 12.94
C ASP A 84 11.13 -13.72 12.74
N GLN A 85 10.82 -12.61 12.09
CA GLN A 85 11.77 -11.53 11.87
C GLN A 85 12.09 -10.79 13.17
N GLU A 86 11.07 -10.42 13.93
CA GLU A 86 11.20 -9.68 15.19
C GLU A 86 12.02 -10.45 16.23
N LEU A 87 11.77 -11.74 16.36
CA LEU A 87 12.57 -12.61 17.21
C LEU A 87 14.02 -12.74 16.67
N GLY A 88 14.20 -12.71 15.35
CA GLY A 88 15.51 -12.62 14.70
C GLY A 88 16.25 -11.35 15.09
N TRP A 89 15.58 -10.19 15.03
CA TRP A 89 16.16 -8.90 15.45
C TRP A 89 16.54 -8.92 16.93
N LEU A 90 15.65 -9.42 17.80
CA LEU A 90 15.91 -9.51 19.23
C LEU A 90 17.12 -10.38 19.55
N ARG A 91 17.30 -11.46 18.80
CA ARG A 91 18.45 -12.37 18.90
C ARG A 91 19.74 -11.70 18.44
N ALA A 92 19.72 -11.01 17.30
CA ALA A 92 20.86 -10.26 16.76
C ALA A 92 21.30 -9.13 17.71
N LEU A 93 20.34 -8.39 18.27
CA LEU A 93 20.57 -7.34 19.27
C LEU A 93 21.16 -7.92 20.56
N GLY A 94 20.64 -9.05 21.04
CA GLY A 94 21.18 -9.75 22.20
C GLY A 94 22.61 -10.24 21.99
N ALA A 95 22.94 -10.78 20.81
CA ALA A 95 24.31 -11.16 20.44
C ALA A 95 25.28 -9.96 20.39
N ALA A 96 24.75 -8.76 20.06
CA ALA A 96 25.49 -7.50 20.10
C ALA A 96 25.51 -6.84 21.51
N GLY A 97 25.03 -7.53 22.55
CA GLY A 97 25.00 -7.05 23.94
C GLY A 97 23.91 -6.02 24.25
N ARG A 98 22.90 -5.89 23.37
CA ARG A 98 21.74 -5.00 23.56
C ARG A 98 20.58 -5.80 24.15
N HIS A 99 20.48 -5.85 25.47
CA HIS A 99 19.48 -6.65 26.18
C HIS A 99 18.29 -5.81 26.65
N ASN A 100 18.38 -4.49 26.61
CA ASN A 100 17.36 -3.51 27.00
C ASN A 100 16.40 -3.19 25.83
N VAL A 101 15.78 -4.22 25.23
CA VAL A 101 14.84 -4.09 24.13
C VAL A 101 13.59 -4.91 24.45
N ARG A 102 12.43 -4.30 24.30
CA ARG A 102 11.10 -4.93 24.40
C ARG A 102 10.40 -4.83 23.07
N LEU A 103 9.89 -5.95 22.59
CA LEU A 103 9.06 -6.02 21.39
C LEU A 103 7.59 -6.02 21.77
N ARG A 104 6.79 -5.26 21.05
CA ARG A 104 5.34 -5.29 21.04
C ARG A 104 4.89 -5.73 19.64
N LEU A 105 4.24 -6.86 19.54
CA LEU A 105 3.85 -7.50 18.28
C LEU A 105 2.35 -7.32 18.07
N LEU A 106 1.97 -6.39 17.18
CA LEU A 106 0.57 -6.16 16.83
C LEU A 106 0.21 -7.01 15.61
N GLU A 107 -0.72 -7.94 15.80
CA GLU A 107 -1.15 -8.88 14.76
C GLU A 107 -2.65 -9.15 14.87
N LEU A 108 -3.32 -9.26 13.71
CA LEU A 108 -4.75 -9.53 13.62
C LEU A 108 -5.08 -11.00 13.91
N ASN A 109 -4.19 -11.92 13.51
CA ASN A 109 -4.43 -13.35 13.55
C ASN A 109 -3.90 -13.96 14.87
N ALA A 110 -4.81 -14.44 15.71
CA ALA A 110 -4.47 -15.04 17.00
C ALA A 110 -3.64 -16.35 16.88
N ASP A 111 -3.80 -17.09 15.78
CA ASP A 111 -3.03 -18.33 15.56
C ASP A 111 -1.58 -18.02 15.24
N MET A 112 -1.33 -16.94 14.47
CA MET A 112 0.02 -16.43 14.23
C MET A 112 0.66 -15.94 15.53
N GLN A 113 -0.08 -15.23 16.37
CA GLN A 113 0.41 -14.81 17.68
C GLN A 113 0.73 -15.97 18.60
N ALA A 114 -0.09 -17.02 18.60
CA ALA A 114 0.21 -18.23 19.38
C ALA A 114 1.52 -18.89 18.92
N ARG A 115 1.81 -18.89 17.62
CA ARG A 115 3.11 -19.35 17.08
C ARG A 115 4.26 -18.46 17.51
N ALA A 116 4.08 -17.13 17.44
CA ALA A 116 5.08 -16.16 17.92
C ALA A 116 5.39 -16.35 19.42
N GLU A 117 4.36 -16.57 20.23
CA GLU A 117 4.51 -16.83 21.67
C GLU A 117 5.31 -18.12 21.94
N ALA A 118 4.98 -19.19 21.22
CA ALA A 118 5.70 -20.47 21.35
C ALA A 118 7.18 -20.31 20.95
N ALA A 119 7.46 -19.63 19.84
CA ALA A 119 8.81 -19.36 19.39
C ALA A 119 9.59 -18.46 20.37
N ALA A 120 8.96 -17.44 20.94
CA ALA A 120 9.58 -16.60 21.98
C ALA A 120 9.94 -17.38 23.25
N ARG A 121 9.08 -18.30 23.67
CA ARG A 121 9.38 -19.20 24.80
C ARG A 121 10.52 -20.17 24.51
N GLU A 122 10.52 -20.78 23.34
CA GLU A 122 11.58 -21.69 22.90
C GLU A 122 12.95 -20.99 22.85
N GLN A 123 12.96 -19.72 22.41
CA GLN A 123 14.18 -18.91 22.36
C GLN A 123 14.55 -18.25 23.70
N GLY A 124 13.75 -18.42 24.75
CA GLY A 124 14.00 -17.88 26.09
C GLY A 124 13.92 -16.35 26.18
N VAL A 125 13.09 -15.71 25.32
CA VAL A 125 12.92 -14.25 25.24
C VAL A 125 11.48 -13.77 25.47
N ALA A 126 10.60 -14.67 25.94
CA ALA A 126 9.18 -14.38 26.12
C ALA A 126 8.92 -13.22 27.11
N ASP A 127 9.79 -12.98 28.07
CA ASP A 127 9.73 -11.88 29.04
C ASP A 127 9.98 -10.49 28.39
N ARG A 128 10.49 -10.47 27.16
CA ARG A 128 10.76 -9.25 26.38
C ARG A 128 9.79 -9.07 25.21
N VAL A 129 8.80 -9.92 25.07
CA VAL A 129 7.81 -9.91 23.98
C VAL A 129 6.41 -9.73 24.53
N GLU A 130 5.73 -8.68 24.13
CA GLU A 130 4.30 -8.43 24.37
C GLU A 130 3.52 -8.68 23.08
N LEU A 131 2.49 -9.53 23.15
CA LEU A 131 1.62 -9.84 22.02
C LEU A 131 0.34 -9.01 22.12
N ILE A 132 -0.01 -8.31 21.04
CA ILE A 132 -1.20 -7.47 20.94
C ILE A 132 -2.06 -8.00 19.79
N THR A 133 -3.16 -8.69 20.10
CA THR A 133 -4.12 -9.08 19.07
C THR A 133 -5.00 -7.89 18.75
N GLY A 134 -4.93 -7.39 17.49
CA GLY A 134 -5.67 -6.21 17.11
C GLY A 134 -5.69 -5.95 15.62
N ASP A 135 -6.66 -5.16 15.21
CA ASP A 135 -6.83 -4.66 13.85
C ASP A 135 -6.22 -3.26 13.76
N PHE A 136 -5.32 -3.03 12.79
CA PHE A 136 -4.66 -1.75 12.55
C PHE A 136 -5.64 -0.59 12.44
N ASN A 137 -6.75 -0.84 11.81
CA ASN A 137 -7.76 0.16 11.54
C ASN A 137 -8.50 0.64 12.82
N THR A 138 -8.36 -0.07 13.94
CA THR A 138 -8.97 0.29 15.23
C THR A 138 -7.97 0.38 16.37
N TRP A 139 -6.72 -0.03 16.12
CA TRP A 139 -5.68 0.01 17.13
C TRP A 139 -5.45 1.43 17.63
N ARG A 140 -5.19 1.56 18.92
CA ARG A 140 -4.85 2.83 19.55
C ARG A 140 -3.54 2.68 20.31
N ALA A 141 -2.68 3.68 20.19
CA ALA A 141 -1.45 3.75 20.94
C ALA A 141 -1.76 3.90 22.44
N ASP A 142 -1.32 2.96 23.24
CA ASP A 142 -1.51 2.90 24.69
C ASP A 142 -0.20 3.16 25.48
N ALA A 143 0.91 3.28 24.76
CA ALA A 143 2.23 3.54 25.30
C ALA A 143 3.08 4.32 24.28
N ALA A 144 4.17 4.93 24.75
CA ALA A 144 5.16 5.51 23.87
C ALA A 144 6.07 4.44 23.29
N HIS A 145 6.44 4.60 22.02
CA HIS A 145 7.31 3.69 21.28
C HIS A 145 8.56 4.45 20.80
N ASP A 146 9.71 3.84 20.94
CA ASP A 146 10.99 4.40 20.44
C ASP A 146 11.18 4.08 18.95
N VAL A 147 10.71 2.89 18.53
CA VAL A 147 10.73 2.43 17.15
C VAL A 147 9.39 1.78 16.82
N VAL A 148 8.82 2.15 15.69
CA VAL A 148 7.69 1.45 15.08
C VAL A 148 8.18 0.86 13.76
N VAL A 149 7.82 -0.37 13.45
CA VAL A 149 8.20 -1.05 12.21
C VAL A 149 6.94 -1.41 11.42
N GLY A 150 6.84 -0.91 10.20
CA GLY A 150 5.86 -1.33 9.20
C GLY A 150 6.59 -2.10 8.10
N PHE A 151 6.58 -3.43 8.20
CA PHE A 151 7.26 -4.32 7.27
C PHE A 151 6.23 -5.15 6.51
N GLN A 152 5.97 -4.80 5.25
CA GLN A 152 4.95 -5.44 4.40
C GLN A 152 3.57 -5.55 5.07
N ALA A 153 3.13 -4.47 5.72
CA ALA A 153 1.91 -4.44 6.52
C ALA A 153 1.01 -3.23 6.24
N LEU A 154 1.58 -2.09 5.86
CA LEU A 154 0.82 -0.85 5.71
C LEU A 154 -0.13 -0.89 4.51
N HIS A 155 0.18 -1.65 3.46
CA HIS A 155 -0.68 -1.82 2.29
C HIS A 155 -1.96 -2.62 2.59
N HIS A 156 -2.06 -3.31 3.74
CA HIS A 156 -3.29 -3.95 4.22
C HIS A 156 -4.23 -3.00 4.97
N VAL A 157 -3.81 -1.75 5.22
CA VAL A 157 -4.55 -0.81 6.05
C VAL A 157 -5.58 -0.04 5.22
N LEU A 158 -6.84 -0.05 5.65
CA LEU A 158 -7.90 0.75 5.05
C LEU A 158 -7.91 2.17 5.62
N ASP A 159 -7.78 2.33 6.94
CA ASP A 159 -7.80 3.62 7.65
C ASP A 159 -6.37 4.08 7.96
N LEU A 160 -5.63 4.44 6.90
CA LEU A 160 -4.24 4.91 7.00
C LEU A 160 -4.12 6.17 7.84
N GLU A 161 -5.10 7.07 7.75
CA GLU A 161 -5.15 8.33 8.48
C GLU A 161 -5.21 8.06 10.00
N HIS A 162 -6.08 7.14 10.41
CA HIS A 162 -6.16 6.69 11.80
C HIS A 162 -4.83 6.08 12.26
N LEU A 163 -4.30 5.10 11.53
CA LEU A 163 -3.08 4.39 11.92
C LEU A 163 -1.90 5.35 12.04
N TYR A 164 -1.66 6.22 11.04
CA TYR A 164 -0.54 7.16 11.08
C TYR A 164 -0.71 8.23 12.15
N GLY A 165 -1.95 8.65 12.44
CA GLY A 165 -2.26 9.49 13.58
C GLY A 165 -1.86 8.83 14.90
N GLN A 166 -2.22 7.56 15.09
CA GLN A 166 -1.85 6.80 16.29
C GLN A 166 -0.33 6.55 16.39
N ILE A 167 0.34 6.27 15.27
CA ILE A 167 1.80 6.13 15.25
C ILE A 167 2.48 7.46 15.63
N ARG A 168 2.09 8.57 14.99
CA ARG A 168 2.67 9.89 15.29
C ARG A 168 2.51 10.25 16.76
N ASP A 169 1.31 10.07 17.31
CA ASP A 169 0.98 10.45 18.69
C ASP A 169 1.59 9.47 19.72
N GLY A 170 1.84 8.22 19.33
CA GLY A 170 2.46 7.18 20.15
C GLY A 170 3.98 7.08 20.00
N LEU A 171 4.61 7.77 19.05
CA LEU A 171 6.07 7.82 18.95
C LEU A 171 6.68 8.75 20.02
N ASP A 172 7.81 8.32 20.60
CA ASP A 172 8.68 9.23 21.34
C ASP A 172 9.09 10.41 20.43
N PRO A 173 9.29 11.63 20.95
CA PRO A 173 9.71 12.77 20.12
C PRO A 173 10.96 12.52 19.25
N ASP A 174 11.87 11.65 19.72
CA ASP A 174 13.03 11.17 18.96
C ASP A 174 12.79 9.80 18.29
N GLY A 175 11.58 9.30 18.35
CA GLY A 175 11.18 8.01 17.80
C GLY A 175 11.26 7.96 16.27
N VAL A 176 11.17 6.75 15.73
CA VAL A 176 11.23 6.48 14.30
C VAL A 176 10.20 5.42 13.88
N LEU A 177 9.53 5.68 12.77
CA LEU A 177 8.83 4.65 12.00
C LEU A 177 9.77 4.15 10.89
N VAL A 178 10.10 2.87 10.91
CA VAL A 178 10.83 2.19 9.83
C VAL A 178 9.80 1.57 8.89
N VAL A 179 9.88 1.89 7.62
CA VAL A 179 8.96 1.40 6.59
C VAL A 179 9.73 0.57 5.57
N HIS A 180 9.23 -0.62 5.28
CA HIS A 180 9.53 -1.40 4.08
C HIS A 180 8.21 -1.94 3.55
N ASP A 181 7.63 -1.27 2.55
CA ASP A 181 6.26 -1.55 2.16
C ASP A 181 5.97 -1.22 0.69
N MET A 182 4.82 -1.67 0.22
CA MET A 182 4.28 -1.38 -1.09
C MET A 182 3.56 -0.04 -1.11
N ILE A 183 3.87 0.78 -2.13
CA ILE A 183 3.31 2.12 -2.34
C ILE A 183 2.73 2.28 -3.76
N GLY A 184 2.57 1.18 -4.46
CA GLY A 184 2.05 1.14 -5.83
C GLY A 184 0.54 1.27 -5.91
N ARG A 185 -0.02 1.02 -7.09
CA ARG A 185 -1.46 1.06 -7.34
C ARG A 185 -2.21 0.06 -6.44
N ASN A 186 -3.42 0.42 -6.03
CA ASN A 186 -4.30 -0.46 -5.25
C ASN A 186 -4.45 -1.84 -5.89
N GLY A 187 -4.48 -2.88 -5.03
CA GLY A 187 -4.48 -4.28 -5.45
C GLY A 187 -3.18 -4.72 -6.12
N HIS A 188 -2.07 -4.00 -5.90
CA HIS A 188 -0.75 -4.23 -6.52
C HIS A 188 -0.76 -4.24 -8.04
N ARG A 189 -1.76 -3.60 -8.63
CA ARG A 189 -1.90 -3.49 -10.09
C ARG A 189 -0.87 -2.53 -10.67
N ARG A 190 -0.64 -2.68 -11.97
CA ARG A 190 0.22 -1.72 -12.72
C ARG A 190 -0.57 -0.47 -13.06
N TRP A 191 0.08 0.68 -12.94
CA TRP A 191 -0.43 1.90 -13.53
C TRP A 191 -0.46 1.78 -15.06
N PRO A 192 -1.34 2.48 -15.81
CA PRO A 192 -1.47 2.30 -17.26
C PRO A 192 -0.16 2.44 -18.02
N GLU A 193 0.67 3.41 -17.65
CA GLU A 193 1.98 3.65 -18.27
C GLU A 193 2.97 2.50 -18.01
N ALA A 194 2.93 1.90 -16.81
CA ALA A 194 3.75 0.75 -16.46
C ALA A 194 3.21 -0.53 -17.13
N LEU A 195 1.88 -0.71 -17.15
CA LEU A 195 1.23 -1.84 -17.81
C LEU A 195 1.56 -1.88 -19.30
N GLU A 196 1.54 -0.74 -19.99
CA GLU A 196 1.93 -0.65 -21.40
C GLU A 196 3.36 -1.15 -21.64
N VAL A 197 4.30 -0.82 -20.75
CA VAL A 197 5.68 -1.30 -20.84
C VAL A 197 5.75 -2.80 -20.59
N VAL A 198 5.07 -3.28 -19.53
CA VAL A 198 5.01 -4.72 -19.19
C VAL A 198 4.42 -5.52 -20.33
N ASP A 199 3.31 -5.08 -20.94
CA ASP A 199 2.66 -5.78 -22.07
C ASP A 199 3.57 -5.87 -23.28
N ARG A 200 4.32 -4.82 -23.59
CA ARG A 200 5.29 -4.84 -24.70
C ARG A 200 6.43 -5.83 -24.44
N ILE A 201 6.95 -5.89 -23.22
CA ILE A 201 7.95 -6.87 -22.81
C ILE A 201 7.35 -8.28 -22.91
N TRP A 202 6.15 -8.47 -22.34
CA TRP A 202 5.43 -9.73 -22.28
C TRP A 202 5.28 -10.38 -23.65
N ALA A 203 4.90 -9.59 -24.66
CA ALA A 203 4.74 -10.06 -26.04
C ALA A 203 6.02 -10.63 -26.65
N THR A 204 7.20 -10.29 -26.12
CA THR A 204 8.51 -10.76 -26.61
C THR A 204 9.06 -11.96 -25.83
N LEU A 205 8.47 -12.27 -24.66
CA LEU A 205 8.96 -13.35 -23.81
C LEU A 205 8.68 -14.74 -24.41
N PRO A 206 9.62 -15.68 -24.27
CA PRO A 206 9.35 -17.07 -24.60
C PRO A 206 8.26 -17.65 -23.68
N PRO A 207 7.46 -18.63 -24.16
CA PRO A 207 6.33 -19.19 -23.40
C PRO A 207 6.69 -19.66 -21.99
N ARG A 208 7.89 -20.20 -21.76
CA ARG A 208 8.32 -20.65 -20.42
C ARG A 208 8.41 -19.53 -19.37
N LEU A 209 8.75 -18.29 -19.78
CA LEU A 209 8.81 -17.12 -18.89
C LEU A 209 7.43 -16.47 -18.67
N ARG A 210 6.42 -16.91 -19.42
CA ARG A 210 5.02 -16.52 -19.25
C ARG A 210 4.19 -17.57 -18.49
N ARG A 211 4.88 -18.62 -17.98
CA ARG A 211 4.21 -19.68 -17.20
C ARG A 211 3.88 -19.15 -15.81
N ASN A 212 2.60 -19.15 -15.50
CA ASN A 212 2.06 -18.79 -14.20
C ASN A 212 2.29 -19.95 -13.21
N ALA A 213 3.07 -19.71 -12.17
CA ALA A 213 3.42 -20.74 -11.19
C ALA A 213 2.23 -21.17 -10.31
N LEU A 214 1.19 -20.35 -10.20
CA LEU A 214 -0.02 -20.68 -9.40
C LEU A 214 -0.96 -21.61 -10.17
N THR A 215 -1.14 -21.39 -11.48
CA THR A 215 -2.06 -22.16 -12.32
C THR A 215 -1.35 -23.25 -13.12
N GLY A 216 -0.05 -23.11 -13.36
CA GLY A 216 0.73 -23.97 -14.24
C GLY A 216 0.51 -23.70 -15.75
N GLU A 217 -0.33 -22.74 -16.10
CA GLU A 217 -0.65 -22.39 -17.49
C GLU A 217 0.31 -21.34 -18.06
N ILE A 218 0.27 -21.14 -19.37
CA ILE A 218 1.03 -20.09 -20.05
C ILE A 218 0.06 -18.95 -20.36
N ASP A 219 0.28 -17.80 -19.74
CA ASP A 219 -0.52 -16.62 -19.98
C ASP A 219 -0.06 -15.94 -21.27
N GLU A 220 -0.93 -15.90 -22.28
CA GLU A 220 -0.62 -15.26 -23.57
C GLU A 220 -0.48 -13.74 -23.45
N GLN A 221 -1.20 -13.15 -22.51
CA GLN A 221 -1.12 -11.73 -22.12
C GLN A 221 -0.78 -11.64 -20.64
N PHE A 222 -0.15 -10.55 -20.21
CA PHE A 222 0.07 -10.32 -18.79
C PHE A 222 -1.26 -10.14 -18.07
N VAL A 223 -1.44 -10.84 -16.95
CA VAL A 223 -2.65 -10.75 -16.14
C VAL A 223 -2.39 -9.79 -14.97
N ASP A 224 -2.93 -8.57 -15.05
CA ASP A 224 -2.83 -7.54 -14.01
C ASP A 224 -3.84 -7.82 -12.89
N ILE A 225 -3.52 -8.78 -12.02
CA ILE A 225 -4.42 -9.30 -10.97
C ILE A 225 -4.69 -8.19 -9.94
N ASP A 226 -5.95 -8.05 -9.54
CA ASP A 226 -6.35 -7.21 -8.40
C ASP A 226 -6.31 -8.01 -7.10
N CYS A 227 -5.24 -7.89 -6.33
CA CYS A 227 -5.08 -8.58 -5.06
C CYS A 227 -6.05 -8.07 -3.98
N ALA A 228 -6.59 -6.84 -4.12
CA ALA A 228 -7.56 -6.26 -3.20
C ALA A 228 -9.01 -6.70 -3.45
N ALA A 229 -9.26 -7.58 -4.42
CA ALA A 229 -10.63 -7.94 -4.82
C ALA A 229 -11.45 -8.50 -3.63
N ASP A 230 -10.86 -9.38 -2.84
CA ASP A 230 -11.57 -10.10 -1.77
C ASP A 230 -11.00 -9.85 -0.34
N GLY A 231 -9.80 -9.26 -0.22
CA GLY A 231 -9.09 -9.06 1.06
C GLY A 231 -8.63 -7.61 1.25
N PHE A 232 -7.67 -7.43 2.15
CA PHE A 232 -7.02 -6.14 2.36
C PHE A 232 -5.72 -5.99 1.57
N GLU A 233 -5.27 -7.01 0.83
CA GLU A 233 -4.02 -7.02 0.09
C GLU A 233 -3.93 -5.87 -0.91
N GLY A 234 -3.15 -4.85 -0.57
CA GLY A 234 -3.01 -3.65 -1.39
C GLY A 234 -4.26 -2.76 -1.45
N ILE A 235 -5.18 -2.85 -0.48
CA ILE A 235 -6.49 -2.15 -0.51
C ILE A 235 -6.36 -0.65 -0.74
N ARG A 236 -5.33 -0.02 -0.12
CA ARG A 236 -4.96 1.38 -0.29
C ARG A 236 -3.46 1.58 -0.49
N ALA A 237 -2.79 0.63 -1.15
CA ALA A 237 -1.34 0.68 -1.35
C ALA A 237 -0.86 2.01 -1.99
N GLN A 238 -1.63 2.58 -2.92
CA GLN A 238 -1.33 3.85 -3.57
C GLN A 238 -1.38 5.06 -2.63
N ASP A 239 -2.08 4.94 -1.49
CA ASP A 239 -2.26 6.03 -0.52
C ASP A 239 -1.26 5.92 0.64
N VAL A 240 -0.56 4.78 0.78
CA VAL A 240 0.43 4.55 1.85
C VAL A 240 1.44 5.70 1.93
N LEU A 241 2.09 6.04 0.81
CA LEU A 241 3.09 7.10 0.80
C LEU A 241 2.49 8.51 0.94
N PRO A 242 1.50 8.95 0.13
CA PRO A 242 0.99 10.31 0.25
C PRO A 242 0.42 10.62 1.63
N VAL A 243 -0.34 9.68 2.23
CA VAL A 243 -0.88 9.89 3.58
C VAL A 243 0.24 9.88 4.63
N LEU A 244 1.21 8.96 4.53
CA LEU A 244 2.36 8.93 5.45
C LEU A 244 3.10 10.28 5.53
N LEU A 245 3.30 10.93 4.38
CA LEU A 245 3.99 12.23 4.30
C LEU A 245 3.22 13.40 4.93
N GLU A 246 1.93 13.23 5.19
CA GLU A 246 1.11 14.23 5.92
C GLU A 246 1.31 14.14 7.44
N TYR A 247 1.69 12.97 7.95
CA TYR A 247 1.81 12.70 9.38
C TYR A 247 3.25 12.71 9.88
N LEU A 248 4.21 12.25 9.08
CA LEU A 248 5.60 12.03 9.47
C LEU A 248 6.58 12.55 8.40
N HIS A 249 7.79 12.87 8.85
CA HIS A 249 8.85 13.45 8.03
C HIS A 249 9.93 12.41 7.73
N PRO A 250 10.28 12.16 6.45
CA PRO A 250 11.33 11.22 6.10
C PRO A 250 12.72 11.75 6.42
N SER A 251 13.62 10.86 6.89
CA SER A 251 15.06 11.10 7.03
C SER A 251 15.92 10.18 6.17
N LEU A 252 15.37 9.02 5.78
CA LEU A 252 15.89 8.13 4.76
C LEU A 252 14.73 7.76 3.85
N PHE A 253 14.95 7.80 2.53
CA PHE A 253 13.89 7.54 1.58
C PHE A 253 14.45 6.87 0.32
N LEU A 254 14.13 5.60 0.12
CA LEU A 254 14.52 4.80 -1.02
C LEU A 254 13.26 4.14 -1.64
N PRO A 255 12.62 4.82 -2.60
CA PRO A 255 11.57 4.20 -3.41
C PRO A 255 12.20 3.40 -4.55
N TYR A 256 11.60 2.27 -4.95
CA TYR A 256 12.17 1.38 -5.95
C TYR A 256 11.13 0.50 -6.63
N ALA A 257 11.54 -0.15 -7.72
CA ALA A 257 10.79 -1.11 -8.52
C ALA A 257 9.46 -0.57 -9.11
N ASN A 258 9.01 -1.18 -10.16
CA ASN A 258 7.71 -1.07 -10.78
C ASN A 258 7.55 -2.10 -11.90
N VAL A 259 8.16 -1.84 -13.08
CA VAL A 259 8.04 -2.70 -14.28
C VAL A 259 8.68 -4.07 -14.05
N ILE A 260 9.67 -4.14 -13.17
CA ILE A 260 10.36 -5.38 -12.84
C ILE A 260 9.51 -6.34 -11.99
N ASP A 261 8.56 -5.85 -11.21
CA ASP A 261 7.80 -6.64 -10.22
C ASP A 261 7.23 -7.95 -10.80
N PRO A 262 6.54 -7.98 -11.97
CA PRO A 262 6.01 -9.22 -12.52
C PRO A 262 7.06 -10.30 -12.83
N PHE A 263 8.31 -9.89 -13.05
CA PHE A 263 9.40 -10.79 -13.46
C PHE A 263 10.20 -11.34 -12.28
N ILE A 264 9.94 -10.81 -11.09
CA ILE A 264 10.59 -11.22 -9.84
C ILE A 264 9.61 -11.70 -8.78
N ASP A 265 8.31 -11.64 -9.05
CA ASP A 265 7.26 -12.09 -8.13
C ASP A 265 7.17 -13.62 -8.03
N ARG A 266 6.27 -14.10 -7.18
CA ARG A 266 6.02 -15.52 -6.96
C ARG A 266 5.27 -16.20 -8.13
N ILE A 267 4.68 -15.41 -9.03
CA ILE A 267 3.86 -15.90 -10.14
C ILE A 267 4.72 -16.25 -11.35
N TYR A 268 5.55 -15.32 -11.81
CA TYR A 268 6.34 -15.51 -13.04
C TYR A 268 7.85 -15.55 -12.80
N GLY A 269 8.33 -14.99 -11.69
CA GLY A 269 9.75 -15.04 -11.29
C GLY A 269 10.35 -16.45 -11.28
N PRO A 270 9.63 -17.52 -10.87
CA PRO A 270 10.14 -18.90 -10.94
C PRO A 270 10.48 -19.39 -12.34
N GLY A 271 9.96 -18.74 -13.40
CA GLY A 271 10.28 -19.07 -14.79
C GLY A 271 11.71 -18.76 -15.23
N PHE A 272 12.42 -17.90 -14.50
CA PHE A 272 13.82 -17.52 -14.80
C PHE A 272 14.80 -18.55 -14.23
N ASP A 273 15.60 -19.14 -15.10
CA ASP A 273 16.69 -20.05 -14.73
C ASP A 273 18.01 -19.29 -14.59
N LEU A 274 18.48 -19.10 -13.37
CA LEU A 274 19.75 -18.40 -13.10
C LEU A 274 20.98 -19.18 -13.55
N ALA A 275 20.87 -20.46 -13.91
CA ALA A 275 21.94 -21.19 -14.58
C ALA A 275 22.00 -20.88 -16.09
N ASN A 276 20.94 -20.30 -16.66
CA ASN A 276 20.91 -19.87 -18.05
C ASN A 276 21.40 -18.41 -18.20
N PRO A 277 22.55 -18.16 -18.86
CA PRO A 277 23.08 -16.80 -19.02
C PRO A 277 22.16 -15.85 -19.82
N GLU A 278 21.22 -16.37 -20.63
CA GLU A 278 20.26 -15.54 -21.36
C GLU A 278 19.18 -15.01 -20.44
N ASP A 279 18.70 -15.83 -19.51
CA ASP A 279 17.71 -15.41 -18.50
C ASP A 279 18.30 -14.38 -17.56
N VAL A 280 19.53 -14.61 -17.11
CA VAL A 280 20.25 -13.65 -16.26
C VAL A 280 20.41 -12.31 -16.96
N ARG A 281 20.87 -12.31 -18.24
CA ARG A 281 20.99 -11.07 -19.01
C ARG A 281 19.65 -10.36 -19.22
N LEU A 282 18.59 -11.12 -19.50
CA LEU A 282 17.25 -10.57 -19.65
C LEU A 282 16.78 -9.90 -18.34
N LEU A 283 16.93 -10.62 -17.23
CA LEU A 283 16.54 -10.10 -15.91
C LEU A 283 17.33 -8.83 -15.52
N ASP A 284 18.65 -8.81 -15.79
CA ASP A 284 19.49 -7.62 -15.59
C ASP A 284 19.02 -6.44 -16.44
N HIS A 285 18.74 -6.67 -17.74
CA HIS A 285 18.22 -5.61 -18.62
C HIS A 285 16.84 -5.10 -18.20
N LEU A 286 15.96 -5.98 -17.71
CA LEU A 286 14.66 -5.57 -17.17
C LEU A 286 14.82 -4.70 -15.92
N GLY A 287 15.76 -5.05 -15.05
CA GLY A 287 16.08 -4.23 -13.87
C GLY A 287 16.71 -2.88 -14.24
N ASP A 288 17.64 -2.85 -15.21
CA ASP A 288 18.23 -1.59 -15.71
C ASP A 288 17.16 -0.68 -16.35
N LEU A 289 16.22 -1.27 -17.11
CA LEU A 289 15.09 -0.54 -17.71
C LEU A 289 14.16 0.03 -16.62
N ASP A 290 13.79 -0.79 -15.65
CA ASP A 290 12.95 -0.38 -14.53
C ASP A 290 13.57 0.81 -13.78
N ASP A 291 14.84 0.70 -13.43
CA ASP A 291 15.59 1.78 -12.76
C ASP A 291 15.60 3.07 -13.59
N ALA A 292 15.84 2.97 -14.90
CA ALA A 292 15.84 4.13 -15.79
C ALA A 292 14.45 4.78 -15.86
N LEU A 293 13.38 4.01 -15.96
CA LEU A 293 12.02 4.53 -16.02
C LEU A 293 11.60 5.23 -14.72
N VAL A 294 11.97 4.66 -13.57
CA VAL A 294 11.74 5.29 -12.26
C VAL A 294 12.57 6.57 -12.10
N ASP A 295 13.87 6.54 -12.43
CA ASP A 295 14.76 7.71 -12.30
C ASP A 295 14.35 8.88 -13.21
N LEU A 296 13.83 8.58 -14.39
CA LEU A 296 13.27 9.57 -15.31
C LEU A 296 11.87 10.07 -14.92
N GLY A 297 11.22 9.39 -13.96
CA GLY A 297 9.84 9.70 -13.53
C GLY A 297 8.78 9.34 -14.58
N ILE A 298 9.09 8.38 -15.47
CA ILE A 298 8.15 7.85 -16.47
C ILE A 298 7.14 6.92 -15.78
N VAL A 299 7.62 6.14 -14.80
CA VAL A 299 6.78 5.33 -13.92
C VAL A 299 7.03 5.71 -12.46
N SER A 300 6.00 5.63 -11.63
CA SER A 300 6.12 5.83 -10.18
C SER A 300 6.60 4.55 -9.52
N PRO A 301 7.47 4.62 -8.49
CA PRO A 301 7.91 3.44 -7.75
C PRO A 301 6.74 2.73 -7.06
N THR A 302 6.86 1.41 -6.88
CA THR A 302 5.85 0.57 -6.23
C THR A 302 6.23 0.12 -4.83
N HIS A 303 7.48 0.32 -4.43
CA HIS A 303 8.03 -0.08 -3.12
C HIS A 303 8.79 1.05 -2.47
N LEU A 304 8.88 1.01 -1.14
CA LEU A 304 9.57 2.00 -0.32
C LEU A 304 10.33 1.34 0.83
N ILE A 305 11.57 1.79 1.02
CA ILE A 305 12.32 1.64 2.27
C ILE A 305 12.57 3.04 2.81
N GLY A 306 12.22 3.28 4.08
CA GLY A 306 12.39 4.62 4.65
C GLY A 306 12.37 4.68 6.17
N LEU A 307 12.88 5.80 6.68
CA LEU A 307 12.82 6.20 8.08
C LEU A 307 12.02 7.48 8.19
N PHE A 308 11.02 7.49 9.07
CA PHE A 308 10.10 8.62 9.25
C PHE A 308 10.02 9.03 10.72
N HIS A 309 9.92 10.34 10.98
CA HIS A 309 9.97 10.91 12.33
C HIS A 309 8.84 11.91 12.57
N PRO A 310 8.44 12.15 13.82
CA PRO A 310 7.46 13.19 14.16
C PRO A 310 7.92 14.60 13.77
N SER A 311 9.23 14.84 13.69
CA SER A 311 9.82 16.15 13.33
C SER A 311 10.77 16.02 12.13
N ALA A 312 10.87 17.08 11.32
CA ALA A 312 11.74 17.11 10.15
C ALA A 312 13.22 16.93 10.53
N ARG A 313 13.92 16.11 9.74
CA ARG A 313 15.35 15.82 9.86
C ARG A 313 16.03 15.92 8.48
N PRO A 314 17.37 16.02 8.42
CA PRO A 314 18.08 15.95 7.14
C PRO A 314 17.70 14.68 6.37
N LEU A 315 17.26 14.85 5.12
CA LEU A 315 16.79 13.77 4.27
C LEU A 315 17.94 13.18 3.44
N ARG A 316 18.07 11.85 3.47
CA ARG A 316 18.94 11.07 2.58
C ARG A 316 18.08 10.37 1.54
N VAL A 317 18.38 10.59 0.25
CA VAL A 317 17.70 9.97 -0.89
C VAL A 317 18.70 9.35 -1.85
N HIS A 318 18.28 8.36 -2.61
CA HIS A 318 19.09 7.82 -3.70
C HIS A 318 18.77 8.58 -5.00
N GLY A 319 19.78 9.25 -5.56
CA GLY A 319 19.65 9.97 -6.82
C GLY A 319 18.55 11.04 -6.80
N SER A 320 17.66 10.98 -7.80
CA SER A 320 16.54 11.91 -7.96
C SER A 320 15.22 11.43 -7.32
N ARG A 321 15.22 10.31 -6.60
CA ARG A 321 14.02 9.64 -6.07
C ARG A 321 13.55 10.29 -4.77
N THR A 322 13.13 11.56 -4.83
CA THR A 322 12.60 12.28 -3.66
C THR A 322 11.16 11.88 -3.34
N PRO A 323 10.66 12.14 -2.10
CA PRO A 323 9.28 11.89 -1.74
C PRO A 323 8.28 12.50 -2.73
N GLU A 324 8.49 13.75 -3.12
CA GLU A 324 7.60 14.49 -4.02
C GLU A 324 7.54 13.85 -5.42
N ARG A 325 8.66 13.32 -5.91
CA ARG A 325 8.71 12.65 -7.21
C ARG A 325 8.18 11.22 -7.19
N SER A 326 8.05 10.64 -6.00
CA SER A 326 7.61 9.25 -5.81
C SER A 326 6.10 9.14 -5.57
N VAL A 327 5.47 10.21 -5.10
CA VAL A 327 4.01 10.30 -5.11
C VAL A 327 3.55 10.46 -6.54
N ARG A 328 2.75 9.53 -7.05
CA ARG A 328 2.18 9.64 -8.38
C ARG A 328 1.36 10.92 -8.47
N ASP A 329 1.76 11.79 -9.39
CA ASP A 329 1.37 13.19 -9.40
C ASP A 329 -0.13 13.37 -9.62
N THR A 330 -0.80 13.79 -8.58
CA THR A 330 -2.06 14.54 -8.64
C THR A 330 -1.80 16.05 -8.44
N ARG A 331 -0.52 16.47 -8.27
CA ARG A 331 -0.13 17.85 -8.03
C ARG A 331 0.31 18.50 -9.34
N VAL A 332 -0.37 19.55 -9.73
CA VAL A 332 0.12 20.45 -10.78
C VAL A 332 1.05 21.45 -10.09
N VAL A 333 2.35 21.38 -10.39
CA VAL A 333 3.31 22.42 -10.01
C VAL A 333 2.98 23.65 -10.86
N ASP A 334 2.66 24.79 -10.22
CA ASP A 334 2.51 26.04 -10.94
C ASP A 334 3.88 26.49 -11.52
N PRO A 335 3.90 27.32 -12.58
CA PRO A 335 5.13 27.80 -13.18
C PRO A 335 6.06 28.57 -12.22
N ALA A 336 5.60 28.93 -11.02
CA ALA A 336 6.38 29.58 -9.97
C ALA A 336 7.00 28.57 -8.96
N GLY A 337 6.90 27.24 -9.23
CA GLY A 337 7.50 26.20 -8.40
C GLY A 337 6.80 25.96 -7.07
N ARG A 338 5.61 26.53 -6.87
CA ARG A 338 4.79 26.24 -5.70
C ARG A 338 3.92 25.02 -6.00
N ALA A 339 4.02 23.99 -5.15
CA ALA A 339 3.05 22.91 -5.18
C ALA A 339 1.67 23.51 -4.85
N SER A 340 0.88 23.76 -5.88
CA SER A 340 -0.52 24.10 -5.70
C SER A 340 -1.33 22.84 -5.85
N PHE A 341 -2.01 22.48 -4.80
CA PHE A 341 -3.02 21.45 -4.80
C PHE A 341 -4.15 21.88 -5.76
N ARG A 342 -4.31 21.16 -6.86
CA ARG A 342 -5.52 21.25 -7.67
C ARG A 342 -6.36 20.02 -7.40
N PRO A 343 -7.56 20.14 -6.80
CA PRO A 343 -8.52 19.07 -6.82
C PRO A 343 -8.72 18.62 -8.27
N GLY A 344 -8.54 17.31 -8.54
CA GLY A 344 -8.83 16.77 -9.86
C GLY A 344 -7.65 16.58 -10.82
N GLY A 345 -6.47 16.21 -10.36
CA GLY A 345 -5.50 15.54 -11.21
C GLY A 345 -6.07 14.21 -11.75
N THR A 346 -5.38 13.57 -12.70
CA THR A 346 -5.75 12.32 -13.38
C THR A 346 -6.00 11.10 -12.47
N GLY A 347 -6.31 11.31 -11.18
CA GLY A 347 -6.59 10.29 -10.17
C GLY A 347 -7.76 9.37 -10.49
N GLY A 348 -8.65 9.76 -11.42
CA GLY A 348 -9.80 8.96 -11.80
C GLY A 348 -9.47 7.62 -12.45
N GLU A 349 -8.35 7.51 -13.16
CA GLU A 349 -7.93 6.24 -13.77
C GLU A 349 -7.59 5.18 -12.72
N ARG A 350 -7.18 5.58 -11.54
CA ARG A 350 -6.82 4.67 -10.44
C ARG A 350 -8.05 4.09 -9.72
N LEU A 351 -9.14 4.86 -9.67
CA LEU A 351 -10.35 4.50 -8.93
C LEU A 351 -11.34 3.74 -9.78
N VAL A 352 -11.30 3.89 -11.11
CA VAL A 352 -12.24 3.25 -12.05
C VAL A 352 -11.60 2.01 -12.67
N ARG A 353 -12.32 0.89 -12.66
CA ARG A 353 -11.88 -0.42 -13.16
C ARG A 353 -12.94 -1.04 -14.08
N GLY A 354 -12.59 -2.17 -14.69
CA GLY A 354 -13.49 -2.98 -15.51
C GLY A 354 -13.73 -2.38 -16.90
N ALA A 355 -14.96 -2.43 -17.37
CA ALA A 355 -15.38 -2.09 -18.73
C ALA A 355 -15.40 -0.58 -19.05
N GLY A 356 -14.47 0.21 -18.46
CA GLY A 356 -14.40 1.64 -18.72
C GLY A 356 -13.04 2.26 -18.46
N ILE A 357 -12.75 3.32 -19.18
CA ILE A 357 -11.52 4.12 -19.08
C ILE A 357 -11.91 5.59 -18.82
N VAL A 358 -11.34 6.20 -17.80
CA VAL A 358 -11.46 7.64 -17.57
C VAL A 358 -10.62 8.38 -18.60
N THR A 359 -11.25 9.17 -19.46
CA THR A 359 -10.60 9.83 -20.59
C THR A 359 -10.20 11.27 -20.31
N GLY A 360 -10.37 11.73 -19.09
CA GLY A 360 -10.04 13.10 -18.70
C GLY A 360 -10.02 13.25 -17.18
N ARG A 361 -10.12 14.49 -16.74
CA ARG A 361 -10.02 14.83 -15.32
C ARG A 361 -11.22 14.32 -14.52
N MET A 362 -10.98 13.67 -13.38
CA MET A 362 -11.98 13.43 -12.35
C MET A 362 -12.04 14.64 -11.42
N ASN A 363 -13.17 15.35 -11.44
CA ASN A 363 -13.41 16.49 -10.55
C ASN A 363 -14.10 16.02 -9.28
N GLY A 364 -13.81 16.64 -8.14
CA GLY A 364 -14.47 16.37 -6.89
C GLY A 364 -13.86 15.25 -6.04
N VAL A 365 -12.77 14.61 -6.47
CA VAL A 365 -11.99 13.69 -5.63
C VAL A 365 -10.67 14.35 -5.28
N ALA A 366 -10.36 14.41 -4.00
CA ALA A 366 -9.11 14.95 -3.50
C ALA A 366 -7.97 13.90 -3.60
N HIS A 367 -6.75 14.30 -3.34
CA HIS A 367 -5.56 13.44 -3.40
C HIS A 367 -5.58 12.29 -2.39
N ASP A 368 -6.29 12.48 -1.29
CA ASP A 368 -6.53 11.56 -0.21
C ASP A 368 -7.82 10.74 -0.40
N ASP A 369 -8.33 10.69 -1.63
CA ASP A 369 -9.55 10.01 -2.09
C ASP A 369 -10.86 10.47 -1.43
N TRP A 370 -10.80 11.50 -0.57
CA TRP A 370 -11.99 12.16 -0.11
C TRP A 370 -12.75 12.81 -1.26
N ALA A 371 -14.01 12.47 -1.38
CA ALA A 371 -14.90 12.98 -2.39
C ALA A 371 -15.65 14.23 -1.89
N ALA A 372 -15.72 15.25 -2.73
CA ALA A 372 -16.68 16.35 -2.57
C ALA A 372 -18.13 15.81 -2.75
N PRO A 373 -19.15 16.59 -2.38
CA PRO A 373 -20.53 16.21 -2.59
C PRO A 373 -20.87 15.83 -4.03
N SER A 374 -20.13 16.35 -5.00
CA SER A 374 -20.27 15.97 -6.41
C SER A 374 -18.92 15.57 -7.00
N VAL A 375 -18.87 14.37 -7.57
CA VAL A 375 -17.72 13.82 -8.33
C VAL A 375 -18.16 13.66 -9.76
N GLU A 376 -17.39 14.19 -10.72
CA GLU A 376 -17.70 14.11 -12.14
C GLU A 376 -16.45 13.81 -12.98
N PHE A 377 -16.59 12.92 -13.96
CA PHE A 377 -15.51 12.59 -14.89
C PHE A 377 -16.02 12.06 -16.24
N PRO A 378 -15.25 12.28 -17.33
CA PRO A 378 -15.52 11.67 -18.62
C PRO A 378 -15.10 10.21 -18.61
N LEU A 379 -15.97 9.32 -19.06
CA LEU A 379 -15.80 7.87 -19.09
C LEU A 379 -16.01 7.35 -20.50
N LEU A 380 -15.07 6.58 -21.03
CA LEU A 380 -15.23 5.78 -22.24
C LEU A 380 -15.49 4.32 -21.83
N THR A 381 -16.64 3.77 -22.17
CA THR A 381 -16.93 2.35 -21.98
C THR A 381 -16.20 1.51 -23.02
N THR A 382 -15.49 0.48 -22.58
CA THR A 382 -14.77 -0.46 -23.48
C THR A 382 -15.64 -1.66 -23.86
N ALA A 383 -16.63 -1.98 -23.02
CA ALA A 383 -17.62 -3.04 -23.26
C ALA A 383 -19.00 -2.56 -22.77
N THR A 384 -20.01 -3.40 -22.94
CA THR A 384 -21.36 -3.15 -22.40
C THR A 384 -21.37 -3.33 -20.89
N VAL A 385 -21.66 -2.25 -20.16
CA VAL A 385 -21.73 -2.26 -18.70
C VAL A 385 -23.13 -2.65 -18.26
N ALA A 386 -23.24 -3.62 -17.36
CA ALA A 386 -24.48 -4.07 -16.74
C ALA A 386 -24.68 -3.57 -15.31
N ALA A 387 -23.58 -3.34 -14.60
CA ALA A 387 -23.61 -2.83 -13.24
C ALA A 387 -22.36 -2.01 -12.92
N VAL A 388 -22.46 -1.21 -11.88
CA VAL A 388 -21.32 -0.52 -11.23
C VAL A 388 -21.19 -1.09 -9.83
N GLU A 389 -20.01 -1.61 -9.51
CA GLU A 389 -19.62 -1.86 -8.14
C GLU A 389 -18.95 -0.62 -7.58
N LEU A 390 -19.50 -0.11 -6.49
CA LEU A 390 -19.00 1.07 -5.80
C LEU A 390 -18.50 0.68 -4.42
N ARG A 391 -17.29 1.09 -4.09
CA ARG A 391 -16.66 0.95 -2.77
C ARG A 391 -16.41 2.31 -2.17
N THR A 392 -17.03 2.57 -1.03
CA THR A 392 -16.91 3.82 -0.28
C THR A 392 -16.54 3.56 1.16
N TYR A 393 -15.89 4.51 1.79
CA TYR A 393 -15.52 4.43 3.21
C TYR A 393 -15.84 5.75 3.91
N LEU A 394 -16.38 5.65 5.12
CA LEU A 394 -16.44 6.72 6.10
C LEU A 394 -15.82 6.24 7.41
N PRO A 395 -15.12 7.10 8.17
CA PRO A 395 -14.64 6.74 9.50
C PRO A 395 -15.78 6.20 10.39
N ASP A 396 -15.47 5.19 11.21
CA ASP A 396 -16.49 4.48 12.00
C ASP A 396 -17.18 5.33 13.06
N ASP A 397 -16.54 6.39 13.49
CA ASP A 397 -17.08 7.39 14.44
C ASP A 397 -17.91 8.46 13.74
N SER A 398 -18.02 8.43 12.41
CA SER A 398 -18.90 9.31 11.67
C SER A 398 -20.36 8.97 11.98
N ALA A 399 -21.14 9.97 12.35
CA ALA A 399 -22.59 9.84 12.44
C ALA A 399 -23.26 10.01 11.05
N ASP A 400 -22.43 10.30 10.04
CA ASP A 400 -22.90 10.66 8.71
C ASP A 400 -23.24 9.41 7.90
N HIS A 401 -24.32 9.51 7.18
CA HIS A 401 -24.77 8.53 6.20
C HIS A 401 -25.67 9.25 5.19
N GLY A 402 -25.77 8.70 4.00
CA GLY A 402 -26.61 9.30 2.98
C GLY A 402 -26.66 8.46 1.70
N THR A 403 -27.13 9.07 0.64
CA THR A 403 -27.31 8.41 -0.65
C THR A 403 -26.49 9.11 -1.71
N LEU A 404 -25.77 8.30 -2.51
CA LEU A 404 -25.14 8.75 -3.75
C LEU A 404 -26.10 8.54 -4.91
N THR A 405 -26.36 9.58 -5.66
CA THR A 405 -27.03 9.49 -6.96
C THR A 405 -25.97 9.29 -8.04
N ILE A 406 -26.06 8.18 -8.77
CA ILE A 406 -25.23 7.89 -9.93
C ILE A 406 -25.94 8.45 -11.15
N ALA A 407 -25.29 9.35 -11.91
CA ALA A 407 -25.86 9.90 -13.12
C ALA A 407 -24.91 9.73 -14.32
N VAL A 408 -25.49 9.66 -15.51
CA VAL A 408 -24.81 9.53 -16.80
C VAL A 408 -25.35 10.61 -17.72
N ASP A 409 -24.45 11.45 -18.24
CA ASP A 409 -24.80 12.63 -19.04
C ASP A 409 -25.84 13.54 -18.35
N GLY A 410 -25.74 13.65 -17.00
CA GLY A 410 -26.64 14.42 -16.15
C GLY A 410 -27.98 13.75 -15.86
N VAL A 411 -28.22 12.52 -16.34
CA VAL A 411 -29.45 11.78 -16.10
C VAL A 411 -29.21 10.77 -14.96
N PRO A 412 -29.93 10.85 -13.84
CA PRO A 412 -29.87 9.86 -12.77
C PRO A 412 -30.22 8.45 -13.27
N VAL A 413 -29.33 7.47 -13.04
CA VAL A 413 -29.51 6.08 -13.49
C VAL A 413 -29.59 5.09 -12.33
N ALA A 414 -29.04 5.42 -11.16
CA ALA A 414 -29.04 4.56 -9.99
C ALA A 414 -28.80 5.34 -8.70
N LYS A 415 -28.94 4.66 -7.56
CA LYS A 415 -28.58 5.16 -6.23
C LYS A 415 -27.80 4.12 -5.45
N ALA A 416 -26.87 4.58 -4.62
CA ALA A 416 -26.08 3.76 -3.70
C ALA A 416 -26.11 4.40 -2.31
N ASP A 417 -26.11 3.59 -1.26
CA ASP A 417 -26.03 4.07 0.12
C ASP A 417 -24.58 4.21 0.57
N VAL A 418 -24.30 5.19 1.39
CA VAL A 418 -22.99 5.39 2.05
C VAL A 418 -23.22 5.57 3.54
N GLY A 419 -22.37 4.95 4.33
CA GLY A 419 -22.42 5.03 5.78
C GLY A 419 -21.05 4.72 6.41
N PRO A 420 -20.99 4.75 7.75
CA PRO A 420 -19.76 4.43 8.47
C PRO A 420 -19.19 3.06 8.10
N GLY A 421 -17.88 2.96 8.03
CA GLY A 421 -17.15 1.78 7.60
C GLY A 421 -17.05 1.63 6.08
N LEU A 422 -16.51 0.51 5.65
CA LEU A 422 -16.42 0.16 4.24
C LEU A 422 -17.78 -0.36 3.74
N VAL A 423 -18.34 0.34 2.76
CA VAL A 423 -19.59 -0.05 2.09
C VAL A 423 -19.27 -0.46 0.66
N GLU A 424 -19.65 -1.68 0.28
CA GLU A 424 -19.50 -2.23 -1.07
C GLU A 424 -20.89 -2.54 -1.63
N GLN A 425 -21.21 -1.97 -2.78
CA GLN A 425 -22.51 -2.16 -3.42
C GLN A 425 -22.37 -2.38 -4.91
N VAL A 426 -23.14 -3.31 -5.44
CA VAL A 426 -23.33 -3.53 -6.88
C VAL A 426 -24.67 -2.92 -7.29
N VAL A 427 -24.58 -1.87 -8.10
CA VAL A 427 -25.75 -1.10 -8.54
C VAL A 427 -25.97 -1.34 -10.03
N PRO A 428 -27.17 -1.78 -10.47
CA PRO A 428 -27.45 -1.98 -11.88
C PRO A 428 -27.38 -0.65 -12.66
N VAL A 429 -26.51 -0.60 -13.66
CA VAL A 429 -26.33 0.54 -14.57
C VAL A 429 -26.12 0.01 -15.96
N ARG A 430 -26.87 0.49 -16.95
CA ARG A 430 -26.74 0.02 -18.33
C ARG A 430 -26.08 1.07 -19.20
N LEU A 431 -24.85 0.77 -19.68
CA LEU A 431 -24.15 1.61 -20.65
C LEU A 431 -23.78 0.77 -21.87
N ALA A 432 -23.95 1.36 -23.05
CA ALA A 432 -23.50 0.71 -24.28
C ALA A 432 -21.98 0.69 -24.40
N ALA A 433 -21.42 -0.31 -25.08
CA ALA A 433 -20.00 -0.38 -25.37
C ALA A 433 -19.54 0.79 -26.26
N HIS A 434 -18.27 1.16 -26.13
CA HIS A 434 -17.57 2.18 -26.93
C HIS A 434 -18.27 3.55 -26.91
N ARG A 435 -18.93 3.89 -25.82
CA ARG A 435 -19.60 5.16 -25.64
C ARG A 435 -18.81 6.05 -24.69
N GLN A 436 -18.56 7.28 -25.08
CA GLN A 436 -18.08 8.32 -24.18
C GLN A 436 -19.26 8.98 -23.48
N VAL A 437 -19.22 9.02 -22.16
CA VAL A 437 -20.26 9.60 -21.31
C VAL A 437 -19.63 10.47 -20.22
N ARG A 438 -20.43 11.38 -19.66
CA ARG A 438 -20.10 12.08 -18.41
C ARG A 438 -20.73 11.31 -17.26
N PHE A 439 -19.90 10.74 -16.40
CA PHE A 439 -20.32 9.98 -15.23
C PHE A 439 -20.24 10.86 -13.99
N SER A 440 -21.25 10.85 -13.13
CA SER A 440 -21.20 11.58 -11.86
C SER A 440 -21.72 10.74 -10.70
N LEU A 441 -21.18 11.07 -9.50
CA LEU A 441 -21.62 10.58 -8.20
C LEU A 441 -21.96 11.81 -7.35
N ASP A 442 -23.23 11.99 -7.05
CA ASP A 442 -23.73 13.16 -6.34
C ASP A 442 -24.32 12.75 -4.98
N ALA A 443 -23.67 13.18 -3.89
CA ALA A 443 -24.07 12.91 -2.52
C ALA A 443 -25.18 13.89 -2.07
N ASP A 444 -26.15 13.40 -1.32
CA ASP A 444 -27.20 14.22 -0.71
C ASP A 444 -26.80 14.83 0.65
N TRP A 445 -25.56 14.65 1.07
CA TRP A 445 -25.00 15.18 2.32
C TRP A 445 -23.56 15.66 2.14
N SER A 446 -23.06 16.39 3.11
CA SER A 446 -21.66 16.77 3.21
C SER A 446 -21.24 17.02 4.65
N ILE A 447 -19.95 16.79 4.92
CA ILE A 447 -19.28 17.12 6.16
C ILE A 447 -18.28 18.24 5.91
N THR A 448 -18.03 19.08 6.91
CA THR A 448 -16.91 20.01 6.84
C THR A 448 -15.71 19.36 7.53
N ALA A 449 -14.64 19.20 6.81
CA ALA A 449 -13.43 18.61 7.35
C ALA A 449 -12.96 19.38 8.59
N GLY A 450 -12.72 18.63 9.63
CA GLY A 450 -12.32 18.87 11.00
C GLY A 450 -11.57 20.16 11.38
N SER A 451 -10.70 20.10 12.36
CA SER A 451 -10.04 21.23 13.00
C SER A 451 -8.76 21.66 12.27
N GLY A 452 -8.54 22.94 12.05
CA GLY A 452 -7.30 23.49 11.56
C GLY A 452 -7.38 24.17 10.18
N ALA A 453 -6.38 23.95 9.33
CA ALA A 453 -6.28 24.59 8.02
C ALA A 453 -7.16 23.94 6.93
N ASP A 454 -7.63 22.72 7.15
CA ASP A 454 -8.51 22.04 6.20
C ASP A 454 -9.97 22.52 6.37
N ARG A 455 -10.49 23.14 5.31
CA ARG A 455 -11.88 23.66 5.24
C ARG A 455 -12.64 23.06 4.07
N ARG A 456 -12.23 21.87 3.59
CA ARG A 456 -12.92 21.23 2.48
C ARG A 456 -14.31 20.79 2.89
N THR A 457 -15.25 20.89 1.96
CA THR A 457 -16.57 20.23 2.05
C THR A 457 -16.43 18.86 1.42
N LEU A 458 -16.60 17.81 2.21
CA LEU A 458 -16.37 16.43 1.85
C LEU A 458 -17.64 15.61 2.08
N SER A 459 -17.69 14.40 1.57
CA SER A 459 -18.83 13.49 1.80
C SER A 459 -18.35 12.08 2.18
N TYR A 460 -17.45 11.48 1.43
CA TYR A 460 -16.98 10.10 1.63
C TYR A 460 -15.59 9.91 1.03
N ILE A 461 -14.92 8.80 1.35
CA ILE A 461 -13.72 8.34 0.65
C ILE A 461 -14.15 7.38 -0.45
N LEU A 462 -13.76 7.66 -1.70
CA LEU A 462 -14.01 6.79 -2.84
C LEU A 462 -12.87 5.74 -2.93
N VAL A 463 -13.10 4.55 -2.42
CA VAL A 463 -12.11 3.45 -2.42
C VAL A 463 -11.97 2.82 -3.80
N GLY A 464 -13.06 2.76 -4.58
CA GLY A 464 -13.04 2.25 -5.94
C GLY A 464 -14.39 2.21 -6.63
N LEU A 465 -14.35 2.14 -7.94
CA LEU A 465 -15.51 2.00 -8.81
C LEU A 465 -15.18 1.01 -9.92
N GLU A 466 -15.93 -0.07 -10.00
CA GLU A 466 -15.74 -1.10 -11.04
C GLU A 466 -16.96 -1.16 -11.97
N LEU A 467 -16.70 -1.10 -13.27
CA LEU A 467 -17.71 -1.23 -14.30
C LEU A 467 -17.78 -2.71 -14.73
N ARG A 468 -18.85 -3.40 -14.35
CA ARG A 468 -19.04 -4.82 -14.60
C ARG A 468 -19.78 -5.05 -15.91
N GLU A 469 -19.26 -5.98 -16.70
CA GLU A 469 -19.90 -6.47 -17.92
C GLU A 469 -21.08 -7.39 -17.60
N ASN A 470 -21.86 -7.72 -18.62
CA ASN A 470 -22.98 -8.66 -18.50
C ASN A 470 -22.47 -10.10 -18.37
#